data_6b194f1884768fd2bfc9c24777acf0be
#
_entry.id   6b194f1884768fd2bfc9c24777acf0be
#
_cell.length_a   1.000
_cell.length_b   1.000
_cell.length_c   1.000
_cell.angle_alpha   90.00
_cell.angle_beta   90.00
_cell.angle_gamma   90.00
#
_symmetry.space_group_name_H-M   'P 1'
#
loop_
_entity.id
_entity.type
_entity.pdbx_description
1 polymer ?
#
loop_
_entity_poly.entity_id
_entity_poly.type
_entity_poly.pdbx_seq_one_letter_code
_entity_poly.pdbx_strand_id
1 'polypeptide(L)'
;NTAAHSAIIRGVKESLCMVSNDYENDVSNDTDEYAYELPDGQSLTIGNTCRYNVPEAFFNPSILNGNDSSSSNVQNITDCILESIGQCDADLQPDLYSNVILSGGSSLFRGLKTRMQAELEQRVEDAPIEVIMDSQRKYASWIGGSMFASIGTFGKIYVTRQEYEDSGATAVHRKC
;
A
#
# COMPACT_ATOMS: atom_id res chain seq x y z
N ASN A 1 -4.76 1.23 25.80
CA ASN A 1 -4.44 0.39 24.63
C ASN A 1 -3.50 -0.73 25.03
N THR A 2 -3.99 -1.95 25.05
CA THR A 2 -3.20 -3.16 25.30
C THR A 2 -2.83 -3.82 23.96
N ALA A 3 -1.81 -4.68 23.98
CA ALA A 3 -1.44 -5.47 22.79
C ALA A 3 -2.62 -6.30 22.25
N ALA A 4 -3.48 -6.80 23.16
CA ALA A 4 -4.70 -7.53 22.80
C ALA A 4 -5.69 -6.66 22.00
N HIS A 5 -5.95 -5.42 22.43
CA HIS A 5 -6.82 -4.50 21.69
C HIS A 5 -6.27 -4.20 20.29
N SER A 6 -4.96 -4.00 20.17
CA SER A 6 -4.33 -3.75 18.87
C SER A 6 -4.43 -4.96 17.93
N ALA A 7 -4.37 -6.19 18.46
CA ALA A 7 -4.55 -7.40 17.70
C ALA A 7 -5.98 -7.54 17.17
N ILE A 8 -6.99 -7.26 18.02
CA ILE A 8 -8.41 -7.27 17.63
C ILE A 8 -8.67 -6.23 16.52
N ILE A 9 -8.23 -4.98 16.71
CA ILE A 9 -8.41 -3.92 15.72
C ILE A 9 -7.76 -4.30 14.38
N ARG A 10 -6.56 -4.92 14.44
CA ARG A 10 -5.91 -5.45 13.23
C ARG A 10 -6.75 -6.52 12.55
N GLY A 11 -7.32 -7.48 13.31
CA GLY A 11 -8.20 -8.51 12.80
C GLY A 11 -9.42 -7.94 12.10
N VAL A 12 -10.11 -6.98 12.73
CA VAL A 12 -11.24 -6.25 12.15
C VAL A 12 -10.83 -5.58 10.83
N LYS A 13 -9.73 -4.84 10.85
CA LYS A 13 -9.20 -4.15 9.66
C LYS A 13 -8.92 -5.12 8.51
N GLU A 14 -8.25 -6.22 8.77
CA GLU A 14 -7.84 -7.20 7.74
C GLU A 14 -9.01 -8.00 7.18
N SER A 15 -10.08 -8.22 7.98
CA SER A 15 -11.23 -9.02 7.57
C SER A 15 -12.37 -8.21 6.94
N LEU A 16 -12.68 -7.04 7.47
CA LEU A 16 -13.86 -6.27 7.13
C LEU A 16 -13.60 -5.02 6.30
N CYS A 17 -12.42 -4.36 6.44
CA CYS A 17 -12.17 -3.13 5.71
C CYS A 17 -11.92 -3.41 4.22
N MET A 18 -12.43 -2.50 3.39
CA MET A 18 -12.31 -2.56 1.94
C MET A 18 -12.35 -1.17 1.33
N VAL A 19 -11.72 -1.02 0.16
CA VAL A 19 -11.77 0.21 -0.62
C VAL A 19 -13.10 0.28 -1.36
N SER A 20 -13.78 1.42 -1.27
CA SER A 20 -14.96 1.72 -2.07
C SER A 20 -14.58 2.24 -3.46
N ASN A 21 -15.41 1.96 -4.45
CA ASN A 21 -15.32 2.62 -5.76
C ASN A 21 -16.11 3.94 -5.79
N ASP A 22 -17.11 4.09 -4.92
CA ASP A 22 -17.92 5.29 -4.74
C ASP A 22 -18.10 5.54 -3.24
N TYR A 23 -17.09 6.14 -2.64
CA TYR A 23 -16.99 6.33 -1.19
C TYR A 23 -18.17 7.12 -0.61
N GLU A 24 -18.58 8.22 -1.26
CA GLU A 24 -19.65 9.08 -0.73
C GLU A 24 -20.99 8.34 -0.70
N ASN A 25 -21.28 7.56 -1.72
CA ASN A 25 -22.51 6.76 -1.81
C ASN A 25 -22.50 5.60 -0.81
N ASP A 26 -21.38 4.87 -0.72
CA ASP A 26 -21.24 3.71 0.17
C ASP A 26 -21.31 4.10 1.66
N VAL A 27 -20.76 5.25 2.03
CA VAL A 27 -20.83 5.76 3.41
C VAL A 27 -22.21 6.34 3.72
N SER A 28 -22.86 7.00 2.76
CA SER A 28 -24.20 7.61 2.95
C SER A 28 -25.29 6.55 3.12
N ASN A 29 -25.11 5.38 2.52
CA ASN A 29 -26.03 4.24 2.61
C ASN A 29 -25.63 3.30 3.78
N ASP A 30 -25.27 3.86 4.95
CA ASP A 30 -24.78 3.12 6.12
C ASP A 30 -25.91 2.33 6.83
N THR A 31 -26.58 1.45 6.09
CA THR A 31 -27.63 0.57 6.61
C THR A 31 -27.12 -0.83 6.94
N ASP A 32 -25.94 -1.21 6.45
CA ASP A 32 -25.41 -2.54 6.60
C ASP A 32 -24.49 -2.63 7.82
N GLU A 33 -24.80 -3.57 8.68
CA GLU A 33 -24.00 -3.91 9.85
C GLU A 33 -23.24 -5.21 9.61
N TYR A 34 -21.95 -5.21 9.92
CA TYR A 34 -21.07 -6.37 9.76
C TYR A 34 -20.58 -6.85 11.11
N ALA A 35 -20.85 -8.11 11.42
CA ALA A 35 -20.41 -8.72 12.65
C ALA A 35 -18.97 -9.26 12.54
N TYR A 36 -18.15 -8.92 13.52
CA TYR A 36 -16.83 -9.51 13.75
C TYR A 36 -16.85 -10.30 15.05
N GLU A 37 -16.56 -11.57 14.99
CA GLU A 37 -16.51 -12.44 16.17
C GLU A 37 -15.16 -12.27 16.88
N LEU A 38 -15.23 -11.89 18.14
CA LEU A 38 -14.07 -11.76 19.03
C LEU A 38 -13.58 -13.14 19.51
N PRO A 39 -12.32 -13.27 19.97
CA PRO A 39 -11.80 -14.53 20.47
C PRO A 39 -12.53 -15.11 21.68
N ASP A 40 -13.32 -14.31 22.40
CA ASP A 40 -14.16 -14.70 23.52
C ASP A 40 -15.59 -15.12 23.11
N GLY A 41 -15.89 -15.14 21.82
CA GLY A 41 -17.20 -15.50 21.25
C GLY A 41 -18.21 -14.34 21.24
N GLN A 42 -17.83 -13.14 21.68
CA GLN A 42 -18.69 -11.96 21.54
C GLN A 42 -18.64 -11.43 20.09
N SER A 43 -19.75 -10.84 19.63
CA SER A 43 -19.82 -10.22 18.31
C SER A 43 -19.71 -8.70 18.44
N LEU A 44 -18.83 -8.11 17.65
CA LEU A 44 -18.68 -6.67 17.50
C LEU A 44 -19.30 -6.24 16.17
N THR A 45 -20.25 -5.32 16.21
CA THR A 45 -20.87 -4.77 15.00
C THR A 45 -20.06 -3.58 14.47
N ILE A 46 -19.75 -3.61 13.19
CA ILE A 46 -18.97 -2.59 12.48
C ILE A 46 -19.83 -2.00 11.35
N GLY A 47 -20.06 -0.71 11.37
CA GLY A 47 -20.75 0.01 10.29
C GLY A 47 -19.86 0.29 9.07
N ASN A 48 -20.50 0.65 7.96
CA ASN A 48 -19.84 0.95 6.69
C ASN A 48 -18.80 2.07 6.80
N THR A 49 -19.10 3.13 7.53
CA THR A 49 -18.15 4.23 7.76
C THR A 49 -16.80 3.74 8.29
N CYS A 50 -16.80 2.83 9.27
CA CYS A 50 -15.55 2.26 9.81
C CYS A 50 -14.82 1.36 8.80
N ARG A 51 -15.58 0.68 7.93
CA ARG A 51 -15.00 -0.24 6.93
C ARG A 51 -14.31 0.50 5.80
N TYR A 52 -14.87 1.59 5.34
CA TYR A 52 -14.37 2.34 4.20
C TYR A 52 -13.37 3.44 4.57
N ASN A 53 -13.54 4.14 5.70
CA ASN A 53 -12.65 5.25 6.08
C ASN A 53 -11.17 4.84 6.20
N VAL A 54 -10.90 3.64 6.71
CA VAL A 54 -9.52 3.21 6.94
C VAL A 54 -8.72 3.11 5.63
N PRO A 55 -9.18 2.37 4.60
CA PRO A 55 -8.48 2.31 3.33
C PRO A 55 -8.70 3.55 2.44
N GLU A 56 -9.80 4.29 2.59
CA GLU A 56 -10.03 5.54 1.85
C GLU A 56 -8.95 6.60 2.14
N ALA A 57 -8.31 6.52 3.30
CA ALA A 57 -7.19 7.39 3.64
C ALA A 57 -6.01 7.31 2.64
N PHE A 58 -5.90 6.27 1.84
CA PHE A 58 -4.91 6.19 0.75
C PHE A 58 -5.24 7.17 -0.40
N PHE A 59 -6.53 7.37 -0.66
CA PHE A 59 -7.02 8.21 -1.75
C PHE A 59 -7.42 9.60 -1.26
N ASN A 60 -7.91 9.70 -0.02
CA ASN A 60 -8.29 10.96 0.63
C ASN A 60 -7.66 11.06 2.03
N PRO A 61 -6.39 11.47 2.14
CA PRO A 61 -5.69 11.59 3.42
C PRO A 61 -6.33 12.61 4.39
N SER A 62 -7.16 13.53 3.90
CA SER A 62 -7.84 14.53 4.74
C SER A 62 -8.76 13.90 5.80
N ILE A 63 -9.25 12.68 5.56
CA ILE A 63 -10.03 11.91 6.52
C ILE A 63 -9.29 11.68 7.85
N LEU A 64 -7.97 11.58 7.81
CA LEU A 64 -7.14 11.34 9.00
C LEU A 64 -6.96 12.60 9.86
N ASN A 65 -7.12 13.79 9.28
CA ASN A 65 -6.79 15.04 9.93
C ASN A 65 -7.93 15.60 10.82
N GLY A 66 -9.12 14.99 10.77
CA GLY A 66 -10.29 15.51 11.49
C GLY A 66 -10.54 16.99 11.14
N ASN A 67 -10.72 17.83 12.15
CA ASN A 67 -10.95 19.28 11.98
C ASN A 67 -9.65 20.12 11.99
N ASP A 68 -8.47 19.49 12.04
CA ASP A 68 -7.20 20.21 12.07
C ASP A 68 -6.71 20.51 10.63
N SER A 69 -6.97 21.72 10.18
CA SER A 69 -6.56 22.23 8.86
C SER A 69 -5.05 22.41 8.68
N SER A 70 -4.25 22.11 9.71
CA SER A 70 -2.80 22.38 9.71
C SER A 70 -1.90 21.27 9.12
N SER A 71 -2.47 20.10 8.78
CA SER A 71 -1.70 18.94 8.25
C SER A 71 -1.95 18.67 6.75
N SER A 72 -2.30 19.69 6.00
CA SER A 72 -2.86 19.60 4.64
C SER A 72 -1.88 19.20 3.52
N ASN A 73 -0.70 18.68 3.83
CA ASN A 73 0.32 18.39 2.80
C ASN A 73 0.59 16.88 2.60
N VAL A 74 -0.33 16.03 3.01
CA VAL A 74 -0.22 14.59 2.73
C VAL A 74 -0.86 14.33 1.36
N GLN A 75 -0.02 13.95 0.39
CA GLN A 75 -0.48 13.55 -0.93
C GLN A 75 -1.18 12.18 -0.85
N ASN A 76 -2.18 11.97 -1.70
CA ASN A 76 -2.78 10.66 -1.87
C ASN A 76 -1.85 9.73 -2.69
N ILE A 77 -2.13 8.43 -2.63
CA ILE A 77 -1.28 7.44 -3.28
C ILE A 77 -1.24 7.60 -4.81
N THR A 78 -2.35 8.00 -5.41
CA THR A 78 -2.45 8.21 -6.85
C THR A 78 -1.59 9.40 -7.29
N ASP A 79 -1.63 10.51 -6.55
CA ASP A 79 -0.79 11.68 -6.82
C ASP A 79 0.70 11.34 -6.68
N CYS A 80 1.07 10.55 -5.67
CA CYS A 80 2.45 10.09 -5.49
C CYS A 80 2.94 9.26 -6.69
N ILE A 81 2.10 8.39 -7.24
CA ILE A 81 2.43 7.58 -8.43
C ILE A 81 2.62 8.49 -9.64
N LEU A 82 1.67 9.40 -9.90
CA LEU A 82 1.73 10.33 -11.03
C LEU A 82 2.95 11.24 -10.96
N GLU A 83 3.26 11.79 -9.79
CA GLU A 83 4.43 12.64 -9.59
C GLU A 83 5.72 11.85 -9.79
N SER A 84 5.81 10.64 -9.22
CA SER A 84 7.00 9.79 -9.34
C SER A 84 7.28 9.40 -10.79
N ILE A 85 6.26 9.00 -11.55
CA ILE A 85 6.40 8.65 -12.96
C ILE A 85 6.68 9.91 -13.81
N GLY A 86 6.01 11.03 -13.50
CA GLY A 86 6.21 12.31 -14.19
C GLY A 86 7.63 12.88 -14.07
N GLN A 87 8.40 12.46 -13.06
CA GLN A 87 9.82 12.83 -12.91
C GLN A 87 10.76 11.93 -13.71
N CYS A 88 10.27 10.84 -14.28
CA CYS A 88 11.05 9.96 -15.16
C CYS A 88 11.09 10.49 -16.60
N ASP A 89 12.04 10.00 -17.39
CA ASP A 89 12.14 10.34 -18.80
C ASP A 89 10.83 9.99 -19.53
N ALA A 90 10.38 10.90 -20.42
CA ALA A 90 9.08 10.78 -21.11
C ALA A 90 8.92 9.47 -21.89
N ASP A 91 10.00 8.95 -22.45
CA ASP A 91 10.01 7.70 -23.21
C ASP A 91 9.72 6.46 -22.34
N LEU A 92 10.00 6.55 -21.02
CA LEU A 92 9.80 5.46 -20.06
C LEU A 92 8.41 5.50 -19.39
N GLN A 93 7.75 6.66 -19.39
CA GLN A 93 6.50 6.84 -18.65
C GLN A 93 5.40 5.86 -19.06
N PRO A 94 5.15 5.57 -20.37
CA PRO A 94 4.13 4.60 -20.77
C PRO A 94 4.39 3.19 -20.22
N ASP A 95 5.66 2.76 -20.21
CA ASP A 95 6.05 1.46 -19.68
C ASP A 95 5.87 1.41 -18.16
N LEU A 96 6.13 2.51 -17.44
CA LEU A 96 5.93 2.60 -16.01
C LEU A 96 4.45 2.58 -15.63
N TYR A 97 3.58 3.26 -16.38
CA TYR A 97 2.14 3.22 -16.17
C TYR A 97 1.54 1.83 -16.44
N SER A 98 2.07 1.08 -17.40
CA SER A 98 1.64 -0.29 -17.68
C SER A 98 2.19 -1.32 -16.68
N ASN A 99 3.02 -0.92 -15.72
CA ASN A 99 3.67 -1.80 -14.74
C ASN A 99 3.61 -1.26 -13.31
N VAL A 100 2.45 -0.81 -12.85
CA VAL A 100 2.24 -0.37 -11.46
C VAL A 100 2.03 -1.59 -10.58
N ILE A 101 3.06 -1.98 -9.81
CA ILE A 101 3.04 -3.19 -8.98
C ILE A 101 2.68 -2.85 -7.54
N LEU A 102 1.64 -3.50 -7.01
CA LEU A 102 1.23 -3.38 -5.61
C LEU A 102 1.77 -4.54 -4.77
N SER A 103 2.48 -4.22 -3.70
CA SER A 103 2.97 -5.21 -2.75
C SER A 103 2.81 -4.74 -1.29
N GLY A 104 3.07 -5.66 -0.35
CA GLY A 104 2.93 -5.39 1.07
C GLY A 104 1.53 -5.66 1.62
N GLY A 105 1.41 -5.66 2.96
CA GLY A 105 0.18 -6.03 3.66
C GLY A 105 -1.02 -5.12 3.36
N SER A 106 -0.80 -3.82 3.18
CA SER A 106 -1.87 -2.88 2.87
C SER A 106 -2.46 -3.07 1.48
N SER A 107 -1.73 -3.67 0.54
CA SER A 107 -2.26 -4.01 -0.79
C SER A 107 -3.33 -5.11 -0.76
N LEU A 108 -3.54 -5.76 0.40
CA LEU A 108 -4.54 -6.81 0.57
C LEU A 108 -5.97 -6.28 0.70
N PHE A 109 -6.19 -5.00 0.92
CA PHE A 109 -7.53 -4.44 0.93
C PHE A 109 -8.28 -4.79 -0.36
N ARG A 110 -9.48 -5.34 -0.19
CA ARG A 110 -10.38 -5.61 -1.32
C ARG A 110 -10.75 -4.28 -2.00
N GLY A 111 -10.84 -4.28 -3.31
CA GLY A 111 -11.18 -3.08 -4.09
C GLY A 111 -9.99 -2.16 -4.41
N LEU A 112 -8.84 -2.28 -3.73
CA LEU A 112 -7.70 -1.36 -3.90
C LEU A 112 -7.21 -1.31 -5.36
N LYS A 113 -7.04 -2.46 -6.01
CA LYS A 113 -6.63 -2.50 -7.43
C LYS A 113 -7.61 -1.77 -8.32
N THR A 114 -8.91 -2.09 -8.19
CA THR A 114 -9.96 -1.54 -9.06
C THR A 114 -10.06 -0.04 -8.92
N ARG A 115 -10.04 0.47 -7.69
CA ARG A 115 -10.09 1.91 -7.43
C ARG A 115 -8.84 2.62 -7.96
N MET A 116 -7.65 2.09 -7.69
CA MET A 116 -6.39 2.67 -8.17
C MET A 116 -6.30 2.68 -9.69
N GLN A 117 -6.68 1.57 -10.33
CA GLN A 117 -6.75 1.47 -11.79
C GLN A 117 -7.67 2.56 -12.36
N ALA A 118 -8.89 2.69 -11.83
CA ALA A 118 -9.86 3.66 -12.29
C ALA A 118 -9.38 5.11 -12.10
N GLU A 119 -8.74 5.43 -10.97
CA GLU A 119 -8.24 6.78 -10.72
C GLU A 119 -7.05 7.15 -11.61
N LEU A 120 -6.17 6.20 -11.90
CA LEU A 120 -5.06 6.42 -12.83
C LEU A 120 -5.59 6.60 -14.26
N GLU A 121 -6.52 5.75 -14.71
CA GLU A 121 -7.13 5.84 -16.04
C GLU A 121 -7.88 7.17 -16.27
N GLN A 122 -8.45 7.76 -15.23
CA GLN A 122 -9.09 9.08 -15.33
C GLN A 122 -8.11 10.24 -15.49
N ARG A 123 -6.85 10.06 -15.10
CA ARG A 123 -5.84 11.14 -15.08
C ARG A 123 -4.77 11.03 -16.15
N VAL A 124 -4.65 9.87 -16.76
CA VAL A 124 -3.64 9.58 -17.79
C VAL A 124 -4.37 9.14 -19.06
N GLU A 125 -4.39 10.00 -20.07
CA GLU A 125 -5.14 9.77 -21.31
C GLU A 125 -4.34 8.99 -22.37
N ASP A 126 -3.02 9.16 -22.41
CA ASP A 126 -2.18 8.74 -23.54
C ASP A 126 -1.31 7.50 -23.26
N ALA A 127 -1.51 6.78 -22.15
CA ALA A 127 -0.72 5.61 -21.83
C ALA A 127 -1.59 4.44 -21.35
N PRO A 128 -1.22 3.20 -21.69
CA PRO A 128 -1.87 2.02 -21.14
C PRO A 128 -1.59 1.94 -19.63
N ILE A 129 -2.62 1.71 -18.84
CA ILE A 129 -2.48 1.59 -17.38
C ILE A 129 -2.75 0.15 -16.96
N GLU A 130 -1.80 -0.43 -16.24
CA GLU A 130 -2.00 -1.74 -15.64
C GLU A 130 -1.50 -1.78 -14.20
N VAL A 131 -2.43 -2.00 -13.26
CA VAL A 131 -2.12 -2.23 -11.86
C VAL A 131 -2.01 -3.73 -11.60
N ILE A 132 -0.81 -4.19 -11.28
CA ILE A 132 -0.47 -5.61 -11.13
C ILE A 132 -0.50 -5.98 -9.65
N MET A 133 -1.18 -7.09 -9.31
CA MET A 133 -1.20 -7.66 -7.96
C MET A 133 -0.98 -9.17 -8.01
N ASP A 134 0.07 -9.63 -7.36
CA ASP A 134 0.33 -11.05 -7.16
C ASP A 134 -0.45 -11.60 -5.94
N SER A 135 -0.74 -12.89 -5.94
CA SER A 135 -1.40 -13.57 -4.81
C SER A 135 -0.54 -13.58 -3.54
N GLN A 136 0.78 -13.63 -3.69
CA GLN A 136 1.75 -13.62 -2.59
C GLN A 136 2.27 -12.21 -2.24
N ARG A 137 1.65 -11.17 -2.75
CA ARG A 137 2.09 -9.76 -2.62
C ARG A 137 2.38 -9.30 -1.20
N LYS A 138 1.75 -9.90 -0.19
CA LYS A 138 2.03 -9.60 1.23
C LYS A 138 3.49 -9.80 1.56
N TYR A 139 4.11 -10.83 0.99
CA TYR A 139 5.49 -11.25 1.24
C TYR A 139 6.41 -11.09 0.02
N ALA A 140 5.94 -10.43 -1.03
CA ALA A 140 6.66 -10.34 -2.30
C ALA A 140 8.08 -9.78 -2.14
N SER A 141 8.26 -8.74 -1.33
CA SER A 141 9.58 -8.15 -1.05
C SER A 141 10.53 -9.14 -0.38
N TRP A 142 10.03 -9.93 0.58
CA TRP A 142 10.83 -10.96 1.24
C TRP A 142 11.18 -12.12 0.30
N ILE A 143 10.20 -12.57 -0.49
CA ILE A 143 10.39 -13.62 -1.49
C ILE A 143 11.43 -13.17 -2.53
N GLY A 144 11.27 -11.97 -3.08
CA GLY A 144 12.21 -11.39 -4.05
C GLY A 144 13.61 -11.23 -3.48
N GLY A 145 13.73 -10.74 -2.24
CA GLY A 145 15.01 -10.64 -1.53
C GLY A 145 15.68 -12.01 -1.32
N SER A 146 14.89 -13.02 -0.96
CA SER A 146 15.39 -14.40 -0.81
C SER A 146 15.87 -14.99 -2.14
N MET A 147 15.11 -14.79 -3.21
CA MET A 147 15.50 -15.22 -4.56
C MET A 147 16.78 -14.51 -5.01
N PHE A 148 16.86 -13.20 -4.82
CA PHE A 148 18.03 -12.40 -5.15
C PHE A 148 19.27 -12.83 -4.37
N ALA A 149 19.13 -13.08 -3.07
CA ALA A 149 20.22 -13.56 -2.22
C ALA A 149 20.71 -14.98 -2.59
N SER A 150 19.88 -15.78 -3.28
CA SER A 150 20.22 -17.13 -3.74
C SER A 150 21.00 -17.16 -5.07
N ILE A 151 21.11 -16.03 -5.76
CA ILE A 151 21.85 -15.93 -7.02
C ILE A 151 23.34 -16.02 -6.73
N GLY A 152 24.08 -16.87 -7.47
CA GLY A 152 25.51 -17.10 -7.24
C GLY A 152 26.40 -15.84 -7.35
N THR A 153 25.93 -14.79 -8.03
CA THR A 153 26.60 -13.51 -8.14
C THR A 153 26.33 -12.56 -6.95
N PHE A 154 25.42 -12.91 -6.05
CA PHE A 154 25.08 -12.07 -4.90
C PHE A 154 26.27 -11.72 -4.01
N GLY A 155 27.24 -12.66 -3.89
CA GLY A 155 28.49 -12.44 -3.16
C GLY A 155 29.33 -11.24 -3.65
N LYS A 156 29.08 -10.75 -4.87
CA LYS A 156 29.79 -9.58 -5.44
C LYS A 156 29.12 -8.26 -5.09
N ILE A 157 27.87 -8.30 -4.60
CA ILE A 157 27.04 -7.12 -4.39
C ILE A 157 26.99 -6.74 -2.92
N TYR A 158 26.94 -7.70 -1.99
CA TYR A 158 26.90 -7.37 -0.56
C TYR A 158 28.26 -6.94 -0.03
N VAL A 159 28.25 -6.08 1.00
CA VAL A 159 29.44 -5.64 1.72
C VAL A 159 29.83 -6.71 2.74
N THR A 160 31.02 -7.28 2.62
CA THR A 160 31.55 -8.26 3.59
C THR A 160 32.00 -7.55 4.87
N ARG A 161 32.12 -8.33 5.96
CA ARG A 161 32.63 -7.81 7.23
C ARG A 161 34.03 -7.21 7.06
N GLN A 162 34.89 -7.88 6.31
CA GLN A 162 36.26 -7.42 6.07
C GLN A 162 36.27 -6.09 5.30
N GLU A 163 35.47 -5.96 4.25
CA GLU A 163 35.37 -4.71 3.47
C GLU A 163 34.84 -3.55 4.33
N TYR A 164 33.94 -3.84 5.26
CA TYR A 164 33.45 -2.84 6.21
C TYR A 164 34.54 -2.45 7.23
N GLU A 165 35.30 -3.42 7.76
CA GLU A 165 36.40 -3.17 8.70
C GLU A 165 37.54 -2.34 8.00
N ASP A 166 37.79 -2.57 6.72
CA ASP A 166 38.84 -1.88 5.95
C ASP A 166 38.40 -0.48 5.48
N SER A 167 37.15 -0.30 5.10
CA SER A 167 36.65 0.92 4.42
C SER A 167 35.60 1.69 5.21
N GLY A 168 35.09 1.12 6.31
CA GLY A 168 34.00 1.71 7.10
C GLY A 168 32.70 1.83 6.29
N ALA A 169 31.82 2.77 6.70
CA ALA A 169 30.52 2.97 6.06
C ALA A 169 30.59 3.34 4.57
N THR A 170 31.74 3.86 4.11
CA THR A 170 31.93 4.23 2.70
C THR A 170 31.95 3.03 1.74
N ALA A 171 32.10 1.81 2.27
CA ALA A 171 32.03 0.58 1.48
C ALA A 171 30.71 0.45 0.70
N VAL A 172 29.59 0.98 1.24
CA VAL A 172 28.27 0.99 0.62
C VAL A 172 28.29 1.70 -0.74
N HIS A 173 28.96 2.82 -0.85
CA HIS A 173 29.02 3.61 -2.10
C HIS A 173 29.78 2.94 -3.25
N ARG A 174 30.44 1.83 -3.00
CA ARG A 174 31.19 1.08 -4.01
C ARG A 174 30.43 -0.12 -4.57
N LYS A 175 29.43 -0.62 -3.79
CA LYS A 175 28.72 -1.87 -4.12
C LYS A 175 27.20 -1.75 -4.24
N CYS A 176 26.62 -0.67 -3.71
CA CYS A 176 25.15 -0.44 -3.73
C CYS A 176 24.81 0.80 -4.55
#